data_30a056b4b4fc789cb071ce874496a386
#
_entry.id   30a056b4b4fc789cb071ce874496a386
#
_cell.length_a   1.000
_cell.length_b   1.000
_cell.length_c   1.000
_cell.angle_alpha   90.00
_cell.angle_beta   90.00
_cell.angle_gamma   90.00
#
_symmetry.space_group_name_H-M   'P 1'
#
loop_
_entity.id
_entity.type
_entity.pdbx_description
1 polymer ?
#
loop_
_entity_poly.entity_id
_entity_poly.type
_entity_poly.pdbx_seq_one_letter_code
_entity_poly.pdbx_strand_id
1 'polypeptide(L)'
;VNQLLQTRYPDIYALGDCVEVEGKVLPFVMPIIHAARALGLTLGNKPTQVHYPAMPVLVKTPACPIIVSIPNPNTKGEWQIEENKDSIKALFQDTEKNLLGYALLGLATAERAALTARLPPVMQ
;
A
#
# COMPACT_ATOMS: atom_id res chain seq x y z
N VAL A 1 3.58 14.88 -9.00
CA VAL A 1 2.50 14.85 -10.00
C VAL A 1 1.14 14.93 -9.31
N ASN A 2 0.10 15.31 -10.06
CA ASN A 2 -1.28 15.27 -9.61
C ASN A 2 -1.85 13.83 -9.71
N GLN A 3 -3.13 13.64 -9.35
CA GLN A 3 -3.78 12.33 -9.42
C GLN A 3 -3.97 11.80 -10.85
N LEU A 4 -3.84 12.62 -11.88
CA LEU A 4 -3.77 12.16 -13.27
C LEU A 4 -2.35 11.77 -13.71
N LEU A 5 -1.40 11.78 -12.77
CA LEU A 5 0.04 11.53 -13.00
C LEU A 5 0.70 12.58 -13.91
N GLN A 6 0.07 13.73 -14.07
CA GLN A 6 0.57 14.83 -14.86
C GLN A 6 1.50 15.73 -14.03
N THR A 7 2.60 16.14 -14.60
CA THR A 7 3.51 17.13 -14.01
C THR A 7 2.92 18.54 -14.12
N ARG A 8 3.63 19.54 -13.60
CA ARG A 8 3.26 20.95 -13.79
C ARG A 8 3.35 21.41 -15.25
N TYR A 9 4.00 20.65 -16.11
CA TYR A 9 4.08 20.94 -17.53
C TYR A 9 3.01 20.15 -18.29
N PRO A 10 2.26 20.80 -19.21
CA PRO A 10 1.30 20.11 -20.06
C PRO A 10 1.96 18.99 -20.85
N ASP A 11 1.24 17.90 -21.06
CA ASP A 11 1.63 16.73 -21.85
C ASP A 11 2.86 15.96 -21.35
N ILE A 12 3.34 16.29 -20.13
CA ILE A 12 4.40 15.52 -19.45
C ILE A 12 3.81 14.80 -18.24
N TYR A 13 3.90 13.50 -18.27
CA TYR A 13 3.42 12.59 -17.23
C TYR A 13 4.59 11.82 -16.63
N ALA A 14 4.43 11.37 -15.39
CA ALA A 14 5.43 10.52 -14.74
C ALA A 14 4.77 9.52 -13.79
N LEU A 15 5.34 8.33 -13.69
CA LEU A 15 4.95 7.28 -12.74
C LEU A 15 6.17 6.48 -12.29
N GLY A 16 6.02 5.70 -11.24
CA GLY A 16 7.07 4.86 -10.68
C GLY A 16 7.75 5.47 -9.46
N ASP A 17 8.92 4.97 -9.13
CA ASP A 17 9.66 5.31 -7.90
C ASP A 17 10.11 6.78 -7.85
N CYS A 18 10.17 7.45 -9.00
CA CYS A 18 10.62 8.83 -9.12
C CYS A 18 9.53 9.88 -8.86
N VAL A 19 8.30 9.47 -8.57
CA VAL A 19 7.19 10.40 -8.43
C VAL A 19 6.65 10.47 -7.00
N GLU A 20 6.18 11.65 -6.66
CA GLU A 20 5.32 11.90 -5.52
C GLU A 20 3.90 12.19 -6.02
N VAL A 21 2.91 11.45 -5.49
CA VAL A 21 1.48 11.68 -5.74
C VAL A 21 0.82 12.00 -4.41
N GLU A 22 0.19 13.16 -4.29
CA GLU A 22 -0.49 13.60 -3.05
C GLU A 22 0.38 13.45 -1.79
N GLY A 23 1.66 13.86 -1.89
CA GLY A 23 2.61 13.77 -0.77
C GLY A 23 3.12 12.36 -0.47
N LYS A 24 2.86 11.38 -1.33
CA LYS A 24 3.27 9.99 -1.14
C LYS A 24 4.29 9.55 -2.18
N VAL A 25 5.41 9.03 -1.71
CA VAL A 25 6.39 8.31 -2.53
C VAL A 25 6.28 6.83 -2.18
N LEU A 26 5.97 6.01 -3.16
CA LEU A 26 5.67 4.58 -2.99
C LEU A 26 6.59 3.73 -3.88
N PRO A 27 7.87 3.50 -3.48
CA PRO A 27 8.89 2.89 -4.32
C PRO A 27 8.82 1.35 -4.30
N PHE A 28 7.70 0.79 -4.78
CA PHE A 28 7.51 -0.65 -4.93
C PHE A 28 6.53 -0.95 -6.08
N VAL A 29 6.41 -2.22 -6.45
CA VAL A 29 5.78 -2.62 -7.73
C VAL A 29 4.28 -2.32 -7.83
N MET A 30 3.52 -2.53 -6.76
CA MET A 30 2.05 -2.40 -6.83
C MET A 30 1.57 -0.99 -7.22
N PRO A 31 2.10 0.11 -6.65
CA PRO A 31 1.76 1.45 -7.09
C PRO A 31 2.01 1.70 -8.58
N ILE A 32 3.11 1.15 -9.12
CA ILE A 32 3.44 1.27 -10.55
C ILE A 32 2.35 0.64 -11.42
N ILE A 33 1.84 -0.52 -11.03
CA ILE A 33 0.77 -1.21 -11.77
C ILE A 33 -0.52 -0.39 -11.78
N HIS A 34 -0.91 0.16 -10.63
CA HIS A 34 -2.11 1.01 -10.52
C HIS A 34 -1.93 2.30 -11.32
N ALA A 35 -0.78 2.96 -11.21
CA ALA A 35 -0.45 4.17 -11.95
C ALA A 35 -0.44 3.93 -13.46
N ALA A 36 0.17 2.85 -13.94
CA ALA A 36 0.23 2.53 -15.36
C ALA A 36 -1.17 2.30 -15.96
N ARG A 37 -2.06 1.63 -15.24
CA ARG A 37 -3.46 1.43 -15.67
C ARG A 37 -4.21 2.75 -15.79
N ALA A 38 -4.12 3.62 -14.79
CA ALA A 38 -4.77 4.92 -14.79
C ALA A 38 -4.20 5.83 -15.89
N LEU A 39 -2.88 5.90 -16.03
CA LEU A 39 -2.22 6.69 -17.06
C LEU A 39 -2.55 6.20 -18.47
N GLY A 40 -2.59 4.89 -18.69
CA GLY A 40 -2.97 4.33 -19.98
C GLY A 40 -4.37 4.76 -20.42
N LEU A 41 -5.33 4.83 -19.50
CA LEU A 41 -6.68 5.35 -19.78
C LEU A 41 -6.65 6.87 -20.05
N THR A 42 -5.90 7.62 -19.28
CA THR A 42 -5.75 9.07 -19.45
C THR A 42 -5.16 9.40 -20.82
N LEU A 43 -4.10 8.72 -21.24
CA LEU A 43 -3.48 8.89 -22.56
C LEU A 43 -4.40 8.42 -23.71
N GLY A 44 -5.32 7.50 -23.41
CA GLY A 44 -6.39 7.08 -24.33
C GLY A 44 -7.61 8.00 -24.36
N ASN A 45 -7.46 9.27 -23.99
CA ASN A 45 -8.53 10.29 -23.93
C ASN A 45 -9.65 9.99 -22.91
N LYS A 46 -9.36 9.17 -21.88
CA LYS A 46 -10.26 8.92 -20.76
C LYS A 46 -9.56 9.34 -19.45
N PRO A 47 -9.58 10.62 -19.06
CA PRO A 47 -8.94 11.10 -17.85
C PRO A 47 -9.34 10.24 -16.64
N THR A 48 -8.37 9.57 -16.03
CA THR A 48 -8.58 8.63 -14.95
C THR A 48 -7.60 8.90 -13.83
N GLN A 49 -8.14 9.27 -12.66
CA GLN A 49 -7.33 9.48 -11.47
C GLN A 49 -6.74 8.14 -10.98
N VAL A 50 -5.49 8.17 -10.56
CA VAL A 50 -4.88 7.02 -9.91
C VAL A 50 -5.48 6.83 -8.52
N HIS A 51 -5.77 5.57 -8.19
CA HIS A 51 -6.26 5.15 -6.90
C HIS A 51 -5.35 4.05 -6.35
N TYR A 52 -4.93 4.21 -5.10
CA TYR A 52 -4.07 3.23 -4.44
C TYR A 52 -4.84 2.53 -3.31
N PRO A 53 -5.32 1.31 -3.52
CA PRO A 53 -5.91 0.50 -2.45
C PRO A 53 -4.84 0.12 -1.41
N ALA A 54 -5.22 -0.65 -0.40
CA ALA A 54 -4.23 -1.28 0.47
C ALA A 54 -3.33 -2.21 -0.35
N MET A 55 -2.01 -2.01 -0.26
CA MET A 55 -1.00 -2.70 -1.07
C MET A 55 0.09 -3.27 -0.15
N PRO A 56 -0.18 -4.41 0.52
CA PRO A 56 0.82 -5.03 1.38
C PRO A 56 2.04 -5.49 0.57
N VAL A 57 3.21 -5.35 1.18
CA VAL A 57 4.50 -5.70 0.59
C VAL A 57 4.94 -7.07 1.06
N LEU A 58 5.21 -7.97 0.11
CA LEU A 58 5.88 -9.23 0.39
C LEU A 58 7.40 -9.01 0.46
N VAL A 59 7.98 -9.24 1.63
CA VAL A 59 9.42 -9.23 1.80
C VAL A 59 9.95 -10.63 1.44
N LYS A 60 10.77 -10.69 0.40
CA LYS A 60 11.28 -11.95 -0.15
C LYS A 60 12.45 -12.47 0.69
N THR A 61 12.16 -13.11 1.81
CA THR A 61 13.12 -13.78 2.66
C THR A 61 12.91 -15.30 2.60
N PRO A 62 13.86 -16.10 2.08
CA PRO A 62 13.68 -17.54 1.93
C PRO A 62 13.44 -18.29 3.25
N ALA A 63 14.07 -17.81 4.33
CA ALA A 63 13.98 -18.48 5.63
C ALA A 63 12.63 -18.30 6.33
N CYS A 64 11.96 -17.17 6.10
CA CYS A 64 10.67 -16.87 6.73
C CYS A 64 9.88 -15.89 5.84
N PRO A 65 8.69 -16.24 5.38
CA PRO A 65 7.86 -15.30 4.63
C PRO A 65 7.39 -14.15 5.53
N ILE A 66 7.48 -12.93 5.02
CA ILE A 66 7.04 -11.72 5.73
C ILE A 66 6.14 -10.90 4.80
N ILE A 67 5.00 -10.46 5.31
CA ILE A 67 4.10 -9.55 4.61
C ILE A 67 3.79 -8.37 5.52
N VAL A 68 3.95 -7.16 5.00
CA VAL A 68 3.78 -5.94 5.76
C VAL A 68 2.87 -4.96 5.03
N SER A 69 1.94 -4.36 5.76
CA SER A 69 1.20 -3.17 5.35
C SER A 69 1.39 -2.10 6.40
N ILE A 70 2.24 -1.12 6.11
CA ILE A 70 2.57 -0.05 7.05
C ILE A 70 1.39 0.92 7.13
N PRO A 71 0.97 1.34 8.35
CA PRO A 71 -0.06 2.36 8.50
C PRO A 71 0.41 3.69 7.88
N ASN A 72 -0.54 4.52 7.47
CA ASN A 72 -0.21 5.85 6.95
C ASN A 72 0.57 6.66 8.01
N PRO A 73 1.56 7.48 7.58
CA PRO A 73 2.30 8.34 8.49
C PRO A 73 1.36 9.21 9.35
N ASN A 74 1.74 9.44 10.59
CA ASN A 74 0.99 10.21 11.59
C ASN A 74 -0.37 9.61 12.02
N THR A 75 -0.67 8.38 11.62
CA THR A 75 -1.86 7.68 12.12
C THR A 75 -1.68 7.30 13.59
N LYS A 76 -2.65 7.64 14.43
CA LYS A 76 -2.63 7.27 15.85
C LYS A 76 -3.13 5.84 16.02
N GLY A 77 -2.41 5.05 16.79
CA GLY A 77 -2.78 3.68 17.09
C GLY A 77 -1.68 2.96 17.86
N GLU A 78 -1.90 1.68 18.13
CA GLU A 78 -0.97 0.83 18.87
C GLU A 78 -0.80 -0.51 18.16
N TRP A 79 0.39 -1.08 18.27
CA TRP A 79 0.68 -2.42 17.82
C TRP A 79 0.24 -3.45 18.85
N GLN A 80 -0.56 -4.41 18.40
CA GLN A 80 -0.89 -5.61 19.17
C GLN A 80 -0.18 -6.79 18.53
N ILE A 81 0.66 -7.47 19.30
CA ILE A 81 1.54 -8.52 18.80
C ILE A 81 1.14 -9.86 19.44
N GLU A 82 0.85 -10.83 18.57
CA GLU A 82 0.65 -12.23 18.95
C GLU A 82 1.84 -13.05 18.41
N GLU A 83 2.55 -13.69 19.29
CA GLU A 83 3.71 -14.52 18.97
C GLU A 83 3.42 -15.98 19.29
N ASN A 84 3.67 -16.84 18.32
CA ASN A 84 3.64 -18.29 18.44
C ASN A 84 4.96 -18.88 17.94
N LYS A 85 5.17 -20.18 18.12
CA LYS A 85 6.41 -20.85 17.74
C LYS A 85 6.81 -20.61 16.27
N ASP A 86 5.85 -20.63 15.35
CA ASP A 86 6.08 -20.59 13.90
C ASP A 86 5.43 -19.39 13.21
N SER A 87 4.96 -18.40 13.98
CA SER A 87 4.28 -17.23 13.43
C SER A 87 4.32 -16.03 14.37
N ILE A 88 4.36 -14.84 13.76
CA ILE A 88 4.13 -13.58 14.46
C ILE A 88 3.07 -12.81 13.68
N LYS A 89 2.06 -12.33 14.41
CA LYS A 89 1.02 -11.47 13.87
C LYS A 89 1.01 -10.18 14.66
N ALA A 90 1.37 -9.07 14.01
CA ALA A 90 1.31 -7.72 14.57
C ALA A 90 0.22 -6.94 13.85
N LEU A 91 -0.72 -6.40 14.59
CA LEU A 91 -1.84 -5.60 14.07
C LEU A 91 -1.73 -4.18 14.64
N PHE A 92 -1.71 -3.18 13.76
CA PHE A 92 -1.79 -1.79 14.16
C PHE A 92 -3.25 -1.33 14.12
N GLN A 93 -3.76 -0.93 15.28
CA GLN A 93 -5.17 -0.58 15.45
C GLN A 93 -5.30 0.78 16.14
N ASP A 94 -6.33 1.53 15.77
CA ASP A 94 -6.73 2.75 16.49
C ASP A 94 -7.49 2.43 17.79
N THR A 95 -7.94 3.46 18.47
CA THR A 95 -8.72 3.35 19.73
C THR A 95 -10.07 2.67 19.54
N GLU A 96 -10.61 2.68 18.32
CA GLU A 96 -11.89 2.05 17.96
C GLU A 96 -11.70 0.61 17.43
N LYS A 97 -10.47 0.08 17.48
CA LYS A 97 -10.11 -1.25 16.95
C LYS A 97 -10.17 -1.39 15.44
N ASN A 98 -10.18 -0.27 14.69
CA ASN A 98 -10.04 -0.32 13.24
C ASN A 98 -8.61 -0.74 12.89
N LEU A 99 -8.48 -1.69 11.96
CA LEU A 99 -7.18 -2.14 11.46
C LEU A 99 -6.61 -1.13 10.49
N LEU A 100 -5.42 -0.61 10.78
CA LEU A 100 -4.75 0.43 9.98
C LEU A 100 -3.42 -0.02 9.39
N GLY A 101 -2.89 -1.15 9.85
CA GLY A 101 -1.67 -1.77 9.34
C GLY A 101 -1.44 -3.14 9.96
N TYR A 102 -0.53 -3.91 9.38
CA TYR A 102 -0.15 -5.21 9.93
C TYR A 102 1.27 -5.63 9.51
N ALA A 103 1.85 -6.52 10.26
CA ALA A 103 3.03 -7.30 9.89
C ALA A 103 2.79 -8.78 10.22
N LEU A 104 2.98 -9.66 9.24
CA LEU A 104 2.75 -11.09 9.36
C LEU A 104 4.02 -11.85 9.01
N LEU A 105 4.43 -12.78 9.87
CA LEU A 105 5.60 -13.61 9.70
C LEU A 105 5.22 -15.09 9.78
N GLY A 106 5.88 -15.91 8.96
CA GLY A 106 5.70 -17.35 8.96
C GLY A 106 4.27 -17.76 8.61
N LEU A 107 3.68 -18.67 9.38
CA LEU A 107 2.32 -19.18 9.13
C LEU A 107 1.23 -18.10 9.20
N ALA A 108 1.45 -17.00 9.91
CA ALA A 108 0.49 -15.89 9.98
C ALA A 108 0.25 -15.23 8.60
N THR A 109 1.16 -15.39 7.65
CA THR A 109 1.00 -14.83 6.28
C THR A 109 -0.22 -15.39 5.53
N ALA A 110 -0.77 -16.51 5.95
CA ALA A 110 -2.02 -17.05 5.41
C ALA A 110 -3.23 -16.11 5.64
N GLU A 111 -3.21 -15.25 6.65
CA GLU A 111 -4.29 -14.32 6.97
C GLU A 111 -4.26 -13.03 6.13
N ARG A 112 -3.27 -12.87 5.24
CA ARG A 112 -3.05 -11.62 4.49
C ARG A 112 -4.29 -11.12 3.74
N ALA A 113 -5.01 -12.00 3.07
CA ALA A 113 -6.16 -11.60 2.25
C ALA A 113 -7.29 -11.01 3.10
N ALA A 114 -7.64 -11.68 4.20
CA ALA A 114 -8.66 -11.23 5.12
C ALA A 114 -8.30 -9.92 5.82
N LEU A 115 -7.03 -9.77 6.23
CA LEU A 115 -6.56 -8.55 6.88
C LEU A 115 -6.44 -7.39 5.89
N THR A 116 -5.96 -7.62 4.67
CA THR A 116 -5.87 -6.58 3.63
C THR A 116 -7.24 -6.01 3.27
N ALA A 117 -8.28 -6.84 3.24
CA ALA A 117 -9.65 -6.40 2.95
C ALA A 117 -10.21 -5.44 4.02
N ARG A 118 -9.62 -5.41 5.20
CA ARG A 118 -10.02 -4.53 6.32
C ARG A 118 -9.22 -3.23 6.38
N LEU A 119 -8.16 -3.10 5.59
CA LEU A 119 -7.32 -1.91 5.60
C LEU A 119 -7.96 -0.75 4.82
N PRO A 120 -7.75 0.49 5.26
CA PRO A 120 -8.09 1.64 4.45
C PRO A 120 -7.21 1.71 3.19
N PRO A 121 -7.65 2.36 2.13
CA PRO A 121 -6.81 2.61 0.97
C PRO A 121 -5.64 3.52 1.35
N VAL A 122 -4.54 3.37 0.62
CA VAL A 122 -3.36 4.25 0.76
C VAL A 122 -3.68 5.65 0.24
N MET A 123 -4.49 5.71 -0.84
CA MET A 123 -4.96 6.96 -1.44
C MET A 123 -6.26 6.69 -2.21
N GLN A 124 -7.24 7.53 -2.00
CA GLN A 124 -8.52 7.51 -2.73
C GLN A 124 -8.47 8.35 -4.00
#